data_37f806ada3682cea085d65fa7121372a
#
_entry.id   37f806ada3682cea085d65fa7121372a
#
_cell.length_a   1.000
_cell.length_b   1.000
_cell.length_c   1.000
_cell.angle_alpha   90.00
_cell.angle_beta   90.00
_cell.angle_gamma   90.00
#
_symmetry.space_group_name_H-M   'P 1'
#
loop_
_entity.id
_entity.type
_entity.pdbx_description
1 polymer ?
#
loop_
_entity_poly.entity_id
_entity_poly.type
_entity_poly.pdbx_seq_one_letter_code
_entity_poly.pdbx_strand_id
1 'polypeptide(L)'
;MQKINVFECGPRDGWQNLRQILSTEQKLKYIDGLFACGISSMEITSFVSPRAIPQMIDASDVARYCAEKYPDKELYALIPNYKGAELANDAGIKCVSYVISLSETHNKANINRTHEQSFEELARIRESFPDMGLCIGLATTFGCPFEGIPELDRVIDFIGRISDSEVNSLYLADTIGIADPAQVRRTVAAVKESFPQMQLQVHIHDTRGMGLVNTLAAIEAGVDTVQSTLGGLGGCPFAPGASGNTATEDLVYMLERMGYDTGINFQALLSLSKQQKAEIDGVYSGHQMNIAAAGSCC
;
A
#
# COMPACT_ATOMS: atom_id res chain seq x y z
N MET A 1 11.69 -10.23 20.14
CA MET A 1 10.85 -10.51 18.95
C MET A 1 11.24 -9.50 17.89
N GLN A 2 11.36 -9.93 16.63
CA GLN A 2 11.59 -9.00 15.53
C GLN A 2 10.32 -8.18 15.31
N LYS A 3 10.47 -6.86 15.18
CA LYS A 3 9.36 -5.95 14.93
C LYS A 3 9.07 -5.90 13.42
N ILE A 4 7.79 -6.00 13.06
CA ILE A 4 7.28 -5.82 11.68
C ILE A 4 6.29 -4.68 11.69
N ASN A 5 6.52 -3.69 10.85
CA ASN A 5 5.60 -2.59 10.63
C ASN A 5 4.55 -3.01 9.60
N VAL A 6 3.28 -3.02 10.01
CA VAL A 6 2.15 -3.24 9.11
C VAL A 6 1.61 -1.88 8.68
N PHE A 7 1.85 -1.56 7.41
CA PHE A 7 1.43 -0.31 6.79
C PHE A 7 0.03 -0.50 6.18
N GLU A 8 -0.94 0.23 6.66
CA GLU A 8 -2.34 0.09 6.26
C GLU A 8 -2.66 0.95 5.04
N CYS A 9 -3.10 0.32 3.95
CA CYS A 9 -3.48 0.99 2.70
C CYS A 9 -5.00 1.02 2.45
N GLY A 10 -5.81 0.44 3.33
CA GLY A 10 -7.26 0.31 3.16
C GLY A 10 -7.97 1.63 2.85
N PRO A 11 -7.68 2.73 3.58
CA PRO A 11 -8.30 4.02 3.33
C PRO A 11 -8.04 4.60 1.94
N ARG A 12 -6.93 4.24 1.30
CA ARG A 12 -6.65 4.64 -0.08
C ARG A 12 -7.00 3.53 -1.06
N ASP A 13 -6.26 2.42 -1.03
CA ASP A 13 -6.33 1.37 -2.05
C ASP A 13 -7.61 0.54 -1.94
N GLY A 14 -8.00 0.25 -0.72
CA GLY A 14 -9.24 -0.48 -0.43
C GLY A 14 -10.48 0.27 -0.91
N TRP A 15 -10.56 1.56 -0.58
CA TRP A 15 -11.79 2.34 -0.84
C TRP A 15 -11.88 2.94 -2.23
N GLN A 16 -10.76 3.18 -2.93
CA GLN A 16 -10.77 3.83 -4.23
C GLN A 16 -11.55 3.06 -5.31
N ASN A 17 -11.67 1.73 -5.17
CA ASN A 17 -12.33 0.85 -6.13
C ASN A 17 -13.77 0.48 -5.73
N LEU A 18 -14.29 1.02 -4.64
CA LEU A 18 -15.65 0.79 -4.21
C LEU A 18 -16.67 1.37 -5.21
N ARG A 19 -17.81 0.71 -5.37
CA ARG A 19 -18.92 1.27 -6.15
C ARG A 19 -19.62 2.42 -5.44
N GLN A 20 -19.66 2.35 -4.10
CA GLN A 20 -20.22 3.41 -3.26
C GLN A 20 -19.14 4.45 -2.90
N ILE A 21 -19.56 5.69 -2.75
CA ILE A 21 -18.70 6.75 -2.19
C ILE A 21 -19.00 6.79 -0.68
N LEU A 22 -17.96 6.54 0.12
CA LEU A 22 -18.07 6.64 1.57
C LEU A 22 -18.12 8.13 1.96
N SER A 23 -18.94 8.46 2.95
CA SER A 23 -18.88 9.81 3.53
C SER A 23 -17.55 10.03 4.25
N THR A 24 -17.13 11.29 4.35
CA THR A 24 -15.93 11.67 5.10
C THR A 24 -15.98 11.15 6.54
N GLU A 25 -17.16 11.25 7.19
CA GLU A 25 -17.37 10.74 8.53
C GLU A 25 -17.14 9.22 8.65
N GLN A 26 -17.63 8.44 7.67
CA GLN A 26 -17.38 7.00 7.62
C GLN A 26 -15.88 6.68 7.46
N LYS A 27 -15.18 7.40 6.58
CA LYS A 27 -13.74 7.23 6.40
C LYS A 27 -12.98 7.53 7.68
N LEU A 28 -13.26 8.66 8.31
CA LEU A 28 -12.62 9.07 9.57
C LEU A 28 -12.87 8.06 10.70
N LYS A 29 -14.09 7.51 10.79
CA LYS A 29 -14.42 6.46 11.76
C LYS A 29 -13.49 5.25 11.63
N TYR A 30 -13.23 4.76 10.42
CA TYR A 30 -12.35 3.60 10.21
C TYR A 30 -10.88 3.95 10.37
N ILE A 31 -10.44 5.13 9.94
CA ILE A 31 -9.07 5.61 10.17
C ILE A 31 -8.79 5.71 11.69
N ASP A 32 -9.70 6.33 12.44
CA ASP A 32 -9.62 6.42 13.90
C ASP A 32 -9.56 5.03 14.57
N GLY A 33 -10.41 4.11 14.10
CA GLY A 33 -10.43 2.73 14.57
C GLY A 33 -9.11 1.99 14.30
N LEU A 34 -8.52 2.16 13.14
CA LEU A 34 -7.23 1.56 12.77
C LEU A 34 -6.09 2.08 13.65
N PHE A 35 -6.00 3.40 13.89
CA PHE A 35 -5.02 3.95 14.81
C PHE A 35 -5.24 3.48 16.25
N ALA A 36 -6.50 3.37 16.68
CA ALA A 36 -6.83 2.82 18.01
C ALA A 36 -6.46 1.34 18.17
N CYS A 37 -6.41 0.57 17.06
CA CYS A 37 -5.92 -0.81 17.07
C CYS A 37 -4.40 -0.92 17.19
N GLY A 38 -3.64 0.18 17.05
CA GLY A 38 -2.18 0.16 17.12
C GLY A 38 -1.47 0.32 15.78
N ILE A 39 -2.19 0.48 14.67
CA ILE A 39 -1.56 0.87 13.38
C ILE A 39 -0.76 2.15 13.59
N SER A 40 0.47 2.20 13.10
CA SER A 40 1.38 3.34 13.26
C SER A 40 1.61 4.13 11.97
N SER A 41 1.45 3.48 10.82
CA SER A 41 1.67 4.05 9.49
C SER A 41 0.52 3.70 8.56
N MET A 42 0.06 4.67 7.77
CA MET A 42 -1.14 4.51 6.94
C MET A 42 -1.15 5.41 5.71
N GLU A 43 -1.57 4.87 4.57
CA GLU A 43 -1.93 5.66 3.41
C GLU A 43 -3.41 6.06 3.51
N ILE A 44 -3.65 7.27 4.06
CA ILE A 44 -4.96 7.72 4.52
C ILE A 44 -5.90 8.17 3.41
N THR A 45 -5.37 8.57 2.25
CA THR A 45 -6.14 9.09 1.12
C THR A 45 -5.29 9.18 -0.16
N SER A 46 -5.87 9.74 -1.23
CA SER A 46 -5.19 10.02 -2.49
C SER A 46 -5.64 11.35 -3.08
N PHE A 47 -4.68 12.14 -3.55
CA PHE A 47 -4.94 13.41 -4.27
C PHE A 47 -5.06 13.20 -5.79
N VAL A 48 -5.65 12.08 -6.21
CA VAL A 48 -6.04 11.85 -7.60
C VAL A 48 -7.22 12.73 -7.99
N SER A 49 -7.43 12.92 -9.29
CA SER A 49 -8.58 13.69 -9.78
C SER A 49 -9.90 13.06 -9.32
N PRO A 50 -10.81 13.79 -8.65
CA PRO A 50 -12.13 13.30 -8.28
C PRO A 50 -13.01 12.89 -9.48
N ARG A 51 -12.66 13.38 -10.69
CA ARG A 51 -13.35 12.94 -11.92
C ARG A 51 -12.96 11.53 -12.30
N ALA A 52 -11.74 11.10 -11.98
CA ALA A 52 -11.27 9.76 -12.24
C ALA A 52 -11.66 8.81 -11.10
N ILE A 53 -11.53 9.25 -9.85
CA ILE A 53 -11.82 8.47 -8.64
C ILE A 53 -12.69 9.31 -7.68
N PRO A 54 -14.01 9.30 -7.86
CA PRO A 54 -14.94 10.08 -7.03
C PRO A 54 -14.86 9.74 -5.54
N GLN A 55 -14.42 8.53 -5.19
CA GLN A 55 -14.22 8.07 -3.82
C GLN A 55 -13.21 8.92 -3.04
N MET A 56 -12.34 9.65 -3.74
CA MET A 56 -11.28 10.50 -3.13
C MET A 56 -11.60 12.01 -3.19
N ILE A 57 -12.87 12.37 -3.39
CA ILE A 57 -13.28 13.78 -3.53
C ILE A 57 -12.98 14.63 -2.27
N ASP A 58 -12.98 14.01 -1.11
CA ASP A 58 -12.77 14.60 0.21
C ASP A 58 -11.32 14.45 0.73
N ALA A 59 -10.36 14.15 -0.16
CA ALA A 59 -8.97 13.87 0.22
C ALA A 59 -8.36 14.94 1.12
N SER A 60 -8.61 16.23 0.83
CA SER A 60 -8.08 17.33 1.64
C SER A 60 -8.68 17.41 3.04
N ASP A 61 -9.95 17.05 3.21
CA ASP A 61 -10.60 17.09 4.51
C ASP A 61 -10.12 15.92 5.39
N VAL A 62 -10.02 14.72 4.80
CA VAL A 62 -9.44 13.54 5.47
C VAL A 62 -8.00 13.83 5.87
N ALA A 63 -7.19 14.39 4.98
CA ALA A 63 -5.78 14.68 5.23
C ALA A 63 -5.60 15.69 6.36
N ARG A 64 -6.31 16.83 6.35
CA ARG A 64 -6.23 17.84 7.41
C ARG A 64 -6.64 17.29 8.78
N TYR A 65 -7.76 16.55 8.82
CA TYR A 65 -8.18 15.90 10.05
C TYR A 65 -7.11 14.99 10.62
N CYS A 66 -6.52 14.13 9.78
CA CYS A 66 -5.49 13.19 10.24
C CYS A 66 -4.21 13.91 10.66
N ALA A 67 -3.76 14.92 9.92
CA ALA A 67 -2.57 15.69 10.23
C ALA A 67 -2.69 16.43 11.58
N GLU A 68 -3.88 16.97 11.88
CA GLU A 68 -4.18 17.63 13.15
C GLU A 68 -4.29 16.64 14.32
N LYS A 69 -5.03 15.54 14.13
CA LYS A 69 -5.34 14.58 15.19
C LYS A 69 -4.20 13.62 15.51
N TYR A 70 -3.40 13.27 14.52
CA TYR A 70 -2.36 12.23 14.60
C TYR A 70 -0.97 12.73 14.18
N PRO A 71 -0.46 13.83 14.79
CA PRO A 71 0.82 14.45 14.36
C PRO A 71 2.04 13.54 14.55
N ASP A 72 1.93 12.53 15.43
CA ASP A 72 3.00 11.57 15.74
C ASP A 72 2.89 10.26 14.93
N LYS A 73 1.91 10.14 14.04
CA LYS A 73 1.73 8.98 13.18
C LYS A 73 2.35 9.21 11.80
N GLU A 74 2.76 8.12 11.15
CA GLU A 74 3.26 8.16 9.78
C GLU A 74 2.08 8.19 8.80
N LEU A 75 1.71 9.39 8.38
CA LEU A 75 0.61 9.66 7.46
C LEU A 75 1.13 9.80 6.04
N TYR A 76 0.64 8.96 5.14
CA TYR A 76 0.91 9.05 3.72
C TYR A 76 -0.36 9.39 2.93
N ALA A 77 -0.15 10.06 1.80
CA ALA A 77 -1.19 10.22 0.79
C ALA A 77 -0.62 9.91 -0.60
N LEU A 78 -1.37 9.19 -1.43
CA LEU A 78 -0.95 8.95 -2.80
C LEU A 78 -1.12 10.23 -3.63
N ILE A 79 -0.10 10.57 -4.40
CA ILE A 79 -0.12 11.70 -5.34
C ILE A 79 0.11 11.20 -6.77
N PRO A 80 -0.66 11.66 -7.75
CA PRO A 80 -0.45 11.30 -9.15
C PRO A 80 0.51 12.26 -9.88
N ASN A 81 0.79 13.44 -9.31
CA ASN A 81 1.55 14.51 -9.95
C ASN A 81 1.89 15.64 -8.97
N TYR A 82 2.58 16.67 -9.49
CA TYR A 82 2.94 17.89 -8.78
C TYR A 82 1.74 18.57 -8.09
N LYS A 83 0.59 18.67 -8.78
CA LYS A 83 -0.61 19.28 -8.18
C LYS A 83 -1.13 18.48 -6.98
N GLY A 84 -1.01 17.15 -7.02
CA GLY A 84 -1.30 16.31 -5.87
C GLY A 84 -0.34 16.58 -4.71
N ALA A 85 0.95 16.81 -4.98
CA ALA A 85 1.93 17.16 -3.96
C ALA A 85 1.62 18.52 -3.30
N GLU A 86 1.24 19.55 -4.09
CA GLU A 86 0.78 20.84 -3.54
C GLU A 86 -0.40 20.64 -2.58
N LEU A 87 -1.44 19.91 -3.01
CA LEU A 87 -2.63 19.67 -2.19
C LEU A 87 -2.32 18.88 -0.91
N ALA A 88 -1.42 17.90 -0.99
CA ALA A 88 -0.97 17.13 0.17
C ALA A 88 -0.21 18.02 1.16
N ASN A 89 0.71 18.84 0.66
CA ASN A 89 1.45 19.80 1.47
C ASN A 89 0.52 20.83 2.15
N ASP A 90 -0.43 21.40 1.41
CA ASP A 90 -1.43 22.36 1.92
C ASP A 90 -2.36 21.73 2.97
N ALA A 91 -2.53 20.42 2.92
CA ALA A 91 -3.29 19.66 3.91
C ALA A 91 -2.46 19.18 5.12
N GLY A 92 -1.16 19.51 5.17
CA GLY A 92 -0.26 19.19 6.27
C GLY A 92 0.34 17.76 6.21
N ILE A 93 0.25 17.08 5.08
CA ILE A 93 0.84 15.75 4.88
C ILE A 93 2.34 15.89 4.59
N LYS A 94 3.14 15.18 5.39
CA LYS A 94 4.60 15.23 5.30
C LYS A 94 5.20 14.13 4.42
N CYS A 95 4.48 13.03 4.20
CA CYS A 95 4.94 11.91 3.40
C CYS A 95 3.92 11.56 2.32
N VAL A 96 4.39 11.30 1.12
CA VAL A 96 3.54 10.95 -0.02
C VAL A 96 4.04 9.71 -0.74
N SER A 97 3.11 8.97 -1.35
CA SER A 97 3.41 7.88 -2.26
C SER A 97 3.26 8.34 -3.70
N TYR A 98 4.25 8.03 -4.53
CA TYR A 98 4.20 8.28 -5.97
C TYR A 98 4.45 6.97 -6.72
N VAL A 99 3.53 6.57 -7.61
CA VAL A 99 3.61 5.26 -8.29
C VAL A 99 4.22 5.42 -9.67
N ILE A 100 5.25 4.61 -9.96
CA ILE A 100 5.82 4.41 -11.29
C ILE A 100 5.79 2.91 -11.58
N SER A 101 5.43 2.51 -12.79
CA SER A 101 5.45 1.10 -13.17
C SER A 101 6.79 0.74 -13.83
N LEU A 102 7.34 -0.43 -13.48
CA LEU A 102 8.52 -0.97 -14.16
C LEU A 102 8.28 -1.19 -15.66
N SER A 103 7.06 -1.60 -16.02
CA SER A 103 6.59 -1.70 -17.40
C SER A 103 6.15 -0.34 -17.94
N GLU A 104 6.76 0.15 -19.00
CA GLU A 104 6.35 1.41 -19.62
C GLU A 104 4.94 1.33 -20.22
N THR A 105 4.57 0.18 -20.79
CA THR A 105 3.23 -0.06 -21.29
C THR A 105 2.18 0.07 -20.19
N HIS A 106 2.46 -0.52 -19.00
CA HIS A 106 1.59 -0.37 -17.85
C HIS A 106 1.59 1.07 -17.30
N ASN A 107 2.74 1.74 -17.27
CA ASN A 107 2.86 3.12 -16.82
C ASN A 107 1.97 4.07 -17.67
N LYS A 108 2.01 3.89 -19.00
CA LYS A 108 1.12 4.61 -19.93
C LYS A 108 -0.36 4.29 -19.70
N ALA A 109 -0.70 3.01 -19.49
CA ALA A 109 -2.08 2.60 -19.25
C ALA A 109 -2.63 3.11 -17.90
N ASN A 110 -1.80 3.15 -16.86
CA ASN A 110 -2.20 3.51 -15.50
C ASN A 110 -2.23 5.03 -15.26
N ILE A 111 -1.19 5.75 -15.66
CA ILE A 111 -1.02 7.18 -15.35
C ILE A 111 -0.84 8.06 -16.59
N ASN A 112 -0.95 7.48 -17.79
CA ASN A 112 -0.80 8.15 -19.08
C ASN A 112 0.52 8.92 -19.23
N ARG A 113 1.64 8.32 -18.78
CA ARG A 113 3.00 8.90 -18.87
C ARG A 113 4.02 7.88 -19.35
N THR A 114 5.07 8.39 -20.04
CA THR A 114 6.31 7.65 -20.22
C THR A 114 7.11 7.58 -18.92
N HIS A 115 8.16 6.76 -18.89
CA HIS A 115 9.08 6.75 -17.75
C HIS A 115 9.76 8.11 -17.56
N GLU A 116 10.25 8.70 -18.65
CA GLU A 116 10.90 10.01 -18.62
C GLU A 116 9.98 11.09 -18.04
N GLN A 117 8.74 11.16 -18.49
CA GLN A 117 7.75 12.09 -17.94
C GLN A 117 7.46 11.83 -16.45
N SER A 118 7.51 10.58 -16.01
CA SER A 118 7.34 10.24 -14.60
C SER A 118 8.54 10.69 -13.75
N PHE A 119 9.76 10.53 -14.25
CA PHE A 119 10.97 11.00 -13.57
C PHE A 119 11.10 12.52 -13.59
N GLU A 120 10.74 13.19 -14.69
CA GLU A 120 10.68 14.66 -14.75
C GLU A 120 9.69 15.23 -13.72
N GLU A 121 8.53 14.61 -13.59
CA GLU A 121 7.53 15.00 -12.57
C GLU A 121 8.04 14.75 -11.14
N LEU A 122 8.71 13.62 -10.91
CA LEU A 122 9.33 13.31 -9.62
C LEU A 122 10.40 14.34 -9.24
N ALA A 123 11.28 14.69 -10.18
CA ALA A 123 12.32 15.72 -9.98
C ALA A 123 11.70 17.08 -9.63
N ARG A 124 10.65 17.48 -10.36
CA ARG A 124 9.91 18.71 -10.08
C ARG A 124 9.29 18.73 -8.68
N ILE A 125 8.70 17.60 -8.25
CA ILE A 125 8.12 17.46 -6.90
C ILE A 125 9.24 17.59 -5.87
N ARG A 126 10.37 16.91 -6.07
CA ARG A 126 11.51 16.94 -5.15
C ARG A 126 12.09 18.33 -4.99
N GLU A 127 12.31 19.04 -6.10
CA GLU A 127 12.82 20.42 -6.09
C GLU A 127 11.88 21.39 -5.34
N SER A 128 10.56 21.25 -5.53
CA SER A 128 9.58 22.15 -4.94
C SER A 128 9.23 21.84 -3.49
N PHE A 129 9.37 20.61 -3.07
CA PHE A 129 9.04 20.12 -1.72
C PHE A 129 10.20 19.28 -1.13
N PRO A 130 11.36 19.91 -0.85
CA PRO A 130 12.57 19.18 -0.42
C PRO A 130 12.40 18.44 0.92
N ASP A 131 11.53 18.94 1.79
CA ASP A 131 11.26 18.35 3.11
C ASP A 131 10.15 17.27 3.07
N MET A 132 9.49 17.08 1.93
CA MET A 132 8.44 16.07 1.78
C MET A 132 9.06 14.68 1.64
N GLY A 133 8.68 13.76 2.52
CA GLY A 133 9.04 12.36 2.39
C GLY A 133 8.39 11.74 1.14
N LEU A 134 9.19 11.11 0.29
CA LEU A 134 8.73 10.44 -0.92
C LEU A 134 8.94 8.93 -0.80
N CYS A 135 7.85 8.17 -0.95
CA CYS A 135 7.89 6.72 -1.12
C CYS A 135 7.48 6.37 -2.56
N ILE A 136 8.35 5.73 -3.30
CA ILE A 136 8.02 5.30 -4.66
C ILE A 136 7.37 3.91 -4.62
N GLY A 137 6.19 3.80 -5.24
CA GLY A 137 5.58 2.51 -5.52
C GLY A 137 6.04 1.99 -6.87
N LEU A 138 6.83 0.92 -6.89
CA LEU A 138 7.23 0.29 -8.14
C LEU A 138 6.20 -0.77 -8.54
N ALA A 139 5.21 -0.36 -9.33
CA ALA A 139 4.21 -1.28 -9.85
C ALA A 139 4.82 -2.25 -10.89
N THR A 140 4.19 -3.40 -11.04
CA THR A 140 4.61 -4.48 -11.97
C THR A 140 6.01 -5.06 -11.70
N THR A 141 6.50 -4.94 -10.47
CA THR A 141 7.83 -5.46 -10.09
C THR A 141 7.95 -6.97 -10.27
N PHE A 142 6.89 -7.70 -9.96
CA PHE A 142 6.88 -9.17 -10.02
C PHE A 142 6.20 -9.71 -11.28
N GLY A 143 5.50 -8.83 -12.01
CA GLY A 143 4.82 -9.21 -13.24
C GLY A 143 3.88 -8.14 -13.78
N CYS A 144 3.78 -8.09 -15.09
CA CYS A 144 2.99 -7.11 -15.83
C CYS A 144 1.94 -7.82 -16.70
N PRO A 145 0.69 -7.32 -16.74
CA PRO A 145 -0.35 -7.91 -17.60
C PRO A 145 -0.06 -7.75 -19.09
N PHE A 146 0.86 -6.84 -19.46
CA PHE A 146 1.20 -6.55 -20.86
C PHE A 146 2.56 -7.12 -21.27
N GLU A 147 3.58 -7.06 -20.39
CA GLU A 147 4.97 -7.40 -20.69
C GLU A 147 5.45 -8.71 -20.03
N GLY A 148 4.59 -9.35 -19.20
CA GLY A 148 4.94 -10.58 -18.49
C GLY A 148 5.87 -10.36 -17.28
N ILE A 149 6.62 -11.38 -16.91
CA ILE A 149 7.53 -11.37 -15.78
C ILE A 149 8.83 -10.65 -16.17
N PRO A 150 9.25 -9.60 -15.44
CA PRO A 150 10.49 -8.90 -15.74
C PRO A 150 11.72 -9.71 -15.30
N GLU A 151 12.82 -9.53 -16.03
CA GLU A 151 14.13 -9.99 -15.62
C GLU A 151 14.62 -9.20 -14.40
N LEU A 152 15.35 -9.87 -13.51
CA LEU A 152 15.82 -9.28 -12.25
C LEU A 152 16.73 -8.06 -12.48
N ASP A 153 17.63 -8.14 -13.47
CA ASP A 153 18.55 -7.05 -13.79
C ASP A 153 17.77 -5.77 -14.18
N ARG A 154 16.68 -5.92 -14.96
CA ARG A 154 15.79 -4.79 -15.28
C ARG A 154 15.17 -4.14 -14.05
N VAL A 155 14.79 -4.94 -13.04
CA VAL A 155 14.28 -4.42 -11.76
C VAL A 155 15.35 -3.61 -11.05
N ILE A 156 16.57 -4.15 -10.94
CA ILE A 156 17.71 -3.49 -10.28
C ILE A 156 18.09 -2.19 -10.99
N ASP A 157 18.23 -2.22 -12.33
CA ASP A 157 18.55 -1.03 -13.12
C ASP A 157 17.51 0.08 -12.95
N PHE A 158 16.22 -0.29 -12.93
CA PHE A 158 15.16 0.70 -12.75
C PHE A 158 15.16 1.30 -11.34
N ILE A 159 15.41 0.49 -10.31
CA ILE A 159 15.54 0.98 -8.94
C ILE A 159 16.77 1.89 -8.80
N GLY A 160 17.85 1.64 -9.56
CA GLY A 160 18.99 2.54 -9.66
C GLY A 160 18.57 3.95 -10.08
N ARG A 161 17.76 4.08 -11.12
CA ARG A 161 17.21 5.37 -11.56
C ARG A 161 16.35 6.06 -10.49
N ILE A 162 15.58 5.27 -9.71
CA ILE A 162 14.79 5.82 -8.59
C ILE A 162 15.73 6.33 -7.50
N SER A 163 16.77 5.57 -7.15
CA SER A 163 17.77 5.95 -6.15
C SER A 163 18.51 7.23 -6.54
N ASP A 164 18.87 7.38 -7.81
CA ASP A 164 19.53 8.59 -8.36
C ASP A 164 18.63 9.84 -8.26
N SER A 165 17.33 9.67 -8.06
CA SER A 165 16.36 10.76 -7.84
C SER A 165 16.26 11.19 -6.36
N GLU A 166 17.24 10.83 -5.52
CA GLU A 166 17.28 11.16 -4.08
C GLU A 166 16.07 10.62 -3.29
N VAL A 167 15.52 9.50 -3.74
CA VAL A 167 14.44 8.78 -3.05
C VAL A 167 15.03 7.59 -2.30
N ASN A 168 14.72 7.51 -1.02
CA ASN A 168 15.24 6.49 -0.10
C ASN A 168 14.16 5.56 0.47
N SER A 169 12.93 5.65 -0.03
CA SER A 169 11.81 4.78 0.37
C SER A 169 11.09 4.22 -0.85
N LEU A 170 10.92 2.91 -0.90
CA LEU A 170 10.39 2.18 -2.04
C LEU A 170 9.50 1.02 -1.57
N TYR A 171 8.36 0.81 -2.22
CA TYR A 171 7.67 -0.48 -2.11
C TYR A 171 7.61 -1.21 -3.44
N LEU A 172 7.89 -2.53 -3.40
CA LEU A 172 7.76 -3.43 -4.54
C LEU A 172 6.34 -3.98 -4.59
N ALA A 173 5.64 -3.77 -5.72
CA ALA A 173 4.26 -4.18 -5.82
C ALA A 173 4.06 -5.41 -6.73
N ASP A 174 3.35 -6.41 -6.20
CA ASP A 174 2.76 -7.49 -7.00
C ASP A 174 1.39 -7.06 -7.52
N THR A 175 1.40 -6.19 -8.53
CA THR A 175 0.24 -5.45 -9.04
C THR A 175 -0.94 -6.34 -9.46
N ILE A 176 -0.68 -7.54 -9.97
CA ILE A 176 -1.70 -8.47 -10.44
C ILE A 176 -1.72 -9.80 -9.66
N GLY A 177 -0.97 -9.87 -8.57
CA GLY A 177 -0.94 -11.02 -7.68
C GLY A 177 -0.50 -12.32 -8.35
N ILE A 178 0.61 -12.27 -9.12
CA ILE A 178 1.15 -13.45 -9.83
C ILE A 178 2.51 -13.91 -9.30
N ALA A 179 3.08 -13.19 -8.35
CA ALA A 179 4.36 -13.56 -7.76
C ALA A 179 4.29 -14.91 -7.03
N ASP A 180 5.41 -15.59 -6.99
CA ASP A 180 5.64 -16.74 -6.13
C ASP A 180 6.69 -16.42 -5.03
N PRO A 181 6.73 -17.16 -3.92
CA PRO A 181 7.64 -16.88 -2.81
C PRO A 181 9.13 -16.93 -3.17
N ALA A 182 9.51 -17.75 -4.14
CA ALA A 182 10.90 -17.84 -4.57
C ALA A 182 11.31 -16.58 -5.37
N GLN A 183 10.42 -16.09 -6.23
CA GLN A 183 10.61 -14.84 -6.96
C GLN A 183 10.70 -13.65 -5.98
N VAL A 184 9.75 -13.54 -5.04
CA VAL A 184 9.74 -12.45 -4.04
C VAL A 184 11.02 -12.45 -3.24
N ARG A 185 11.42 -13.59 -2.66
CA ARG A 185 12.65 -13.71 -1.87
C ARG A 185 13.88 -13.30 -2.66
N ARG A 186 14.04 -13.79 -3.90
CA ARG A 186 15.17 -13.48 -4.77
C ARG A 186 15.22 -11.99 -5.12
N THR A 187 14.09 -11.39 -5.49
CA THR A 187 14.01 -9.97 -5.87
C THR A 187 14.31 -9.05 -4.68
N VAL A 188 13.68 -9.32 -3.54
CA VAL A 188 13.91 -8.52 -2.31
C VAL A 188 15.36 -8.60 -1.86
N ALA A 189 15.95 -9.80 -1.84
CA ALA A 189 17.35 -9.99 -1.44
C ALA A 189 18.31 -9.22 -2.37
N ALA A 190 18.11 -9.29 -3.69
CA ALA A 190 18.92 -8.58 -4.65
C ALA A 190 18.80 -7.05 -4.53
N VAL A 191 17.58 -6.53 -4.30
CA VAL A 191 17.35 -5.09 -4.07
C VAL A 191 18.06 -4.62 -2.79
N LYS A 192 17.96 -5.37 -1.69
CA LYS A 192 18.62 -5.02 -0.43
C LYS A 192 20.14 -5.09 -0.54
N GLU A 193 20.68 -6.02 -1.30
CA GLU A 193 22.12 -6.10 -1.57
C GLU A 193 22.61 -4.91 -2.40
N SER A 194 21.86 -4.55 -3.47
CA SER A 194 22.24 -3.46 -4.38
C SER A 194 22.02 -2.07 -3.78
N PHE A 195 21.00 -1.91 -2.92
CA PHE A 195 20.58 -0.63 -2.35
C PHE A 195 20.38 -0.74 -0.83
N PRO A 196 21.45 -0.97 -0.01
CA PRO A 196 21.34 -1.25 1.42
C PRO A 196 20.75 -0.09 2.23
N GLN A 197 20.78 1.14 1.72
CA GLN A 197 20.21 2.33 2.37
C GLN A 197 18.74 2.56 2.03
N MET A 198 18.18 1.82 1.04
CA MET A 198 16.79 1.96 0.65
C MET A 198 15.87 1.37 1.71
N GLN A 199 14.93 2.16 2.20
CA GLN A 199 13.82 1.69 3.03
C GLN A 199 12.86 0.90 2.16
N LEU A 200 12.94 -0.42 2.23
CA LEU A 200 12.21 -1.30 1.34
C LEU A 200 10.95 -1.85 2.01
N GLN A 201 9.83 -1.71 1.31
CA GLN A 201 8.53 -2.25 1.67
C GLN A 201 8.04 -3.20 0.57
N VAL A 202 6.98 -3.96 0.85
CA VAL A 202 6.28 -4.74 -0.17
C VAL A 202 4.77 -4.51 -0.10
N HIS A 203 4.14 -4.48 -1.27
CA HIS A 203 2.69 -4.42 -1.46
C HIS A 203 2.26 -5.62 -2.29
N ILE A 204 1.70 -6.62 -1.64
CA ILE A 204 1.38 -7.91 -2.27
C ILE A 204 -0.12 -8.09 -2.42
N HIS A 205 -0.57 -8.35 -3.66
CA HIS A 205 -1.95 -8.71 -3.93
C HIS A 205 -2.20 -10.21 -3.69
N ASP A 206 -3.37 -10.51 -3.13
CA ASP A 206 -3.81 -11.87 -2.81
C ASP A 206 -4.70 -12.50 -3.89
N THR A 207 -4.60 -12.02 -5.11
CA THR A 207 -5.43 -12.43 -6.26
C THR A 207 -5.51 -13.95 -6.45
N ARG A 208 -4.45 -14.66 -6.09
CA ARG A 208 -4.33 -16.14 -6.22
C ARG A 208 -4.15 -16.85 -4.88
N GLY A 209 -4.49 -16.20 -3.76
CA GLY A 209 -4.31 -16.79 -2.43
C GLY A 209 -2.85 -16.92 -2.01
N MET A 210 -1.94 -16.12 -2.58
CA MET A 210 -0.51 -16.17 -2.32
C MET A 210 -0.02 -14.96 -1.49
N GLY A 211 -0.92 -14.06 -1.10
CA GLY A 211 -0.59 -12.81 -0.43
C GLY A 211 0.23 -13.00 0.83
N LEU A 212 -0.23 -13.83 1.76
CA LEU A 212 0.45 -14.09 3.03
C LEU A 212 1.81 -14.76 2.84
N VAL A 213 1.90 -15.78 2.00
CA VAL A 213 3.16 -16.53 1.80
C VAL A 213 4.21 -15.69 1.06
N ASN A 214 3.79 -14.85 0.13
CA ASN A 214 4.68 -13.90 -0.56
C ASN A 214 5.16 -12.80 0.39
N THR A 215 4.28 -12.27 1.23
CA THR A 215 4.64 -11.29 2.26
C THR A 215 5.63 -11.89 3.27
N LEU A 216 5.41 -13.14 3.70
CA LEU A 216 6.36 -13.84 4.55
C LEU A 216 7.72 -14.02 3.89
N ALA A 217 7.74 -14.40 2.60
CA ALA A 217 8.99 -14.53 1.85
C ALA A 217 9.78 -13.22 1.76
N ALA A 218 9.09 -12.07 1.66
CA ALA A 218 9.70 -10.74 1.71
C ALA A 218 10.29 -10.43 3.10
N ILE A 219 9.56 -10.75 4.18
CA ILE A 219 10.03 -10.57 5.56
C ILE A 219 11.29 -11.41 5.83
N GLU A 220 11.28 -12.69 5.42
CA GLU A 220 12.44 -13.59 5.55
C GLU A 220 13.65 -13.09 4.73
N ALA A 221 13.42 -12.36 3.63
CA ALA A 221 14.46 -11.71 2.84
C ALA A 221 14.91 -10.34 3.44
N GLY A 222 14.33 -9.93 4.58
CA GLY A 222 14.77 -8.77 5.36
C GLY A 222 13.96 -7.50 5.16
N VAL A 223 12.74 -7.57 4.64
CA VAL A 223 11.79 -6.46 4.69
C VAL A 223 11.16 -6.41 6.08
N ASP A 224 11.01 -5.22 6.64
CA ASP A 224 10.40 -4.98 7.96
C ASP A 224 9.10 -4.18 7.90
N THR A 225 8.74 -3.67 6.74
CA THR A 225 7.49 -2.94 6.50
C THR A 225 6.70 -3.59 5.37
N VAL A 226 5.47 -4.00 5.66
CA VAL A 226 4.60 -4.73 4.73
C VAL A 226 3.24 -4.05 4.64
N GLN A 227 2.75 -3.90 3.41
CA GLN A 227 1.49 -3.20 3.15
C GLN A 227 0.33 -4.19 3.05
N SER A 228 -0.81 -3.81 3.62
CA SER A 228 -2.05 -4.60 3.60
C SER A 228 -3.27 -3.69 3.69
N THR A 229 -4.47 -4.25 3.57
CA THR A 229 -5.71 -3.50 3.75
C THR A 229 -6.66 -4.21 4.71
N LEU A 230 -7.36 -3.45 5.52
CA LEU A 230 -8.37 -3.99 6.44
C LEU A 230 -9.39 -4.84 5.68
N GLY A 231 -9.52 -6.10 6.05
CA GLY A 231 -10.36 -7.10 5.38
C GLY A 231 -9.84 -7.60 4.04
N GLY A 232 -8.66 -7.16 3.59
CA GLY A 232 -8.18 -7.42 2.23
C GLY A 232 -9.03 -6.69 1.18
N LEU A 233 -9.73 -5.62 1.60
CA LEU A 233 -10.59 -4.84 0.71
C LEU A 233 -9.76 -4.18 -0.38
N GLY A 234 -10.26 -4.23 -1.60
CA GLY A 234 -9.61 -3.64 -2.76
C GLY A 234 -9.92 -4.42 -4.02
N GLY A 235 -9.25 -4.09 -5.09
CA GLY A 235 -9.36 -4.75 -6.38
C GLY A 235 -8.27 -4.27 -7.31
N CYS A 236 -8.01 -5.02 -8.35
CA CYS A 236 -7.07 -4.61 -9.38
C CYS A 236 -7.83 -4.45 -10.70
N PRO A 237 -7.87 -3.25 -11.30
CA PRO A 237 -8.51 -3.05 -12.60
C PRO A 237 -7.93 -3.95 -13.70
N PHE A 238 -6.67 -4.36 -13.54
CA PHE A 238 -5.96 -5.24 -14.47
C PHE A 238 -6.14 -6.74 -14.17
N ALA A 239 -6.87 -7.08 -13.10
CA ALA A 239 -7.22 -8.46 -12.73
C ALA A 239 -8.70 -8.50 -12.28
N PRO A 240 -9.67 -8.39 -13.20
CA PRO A 240 -11.10 -8.38 -12.88
C PRO A 240 -11.50 -9.62 -12.09
N GLY A 241 -12.24 -9.43 -10.98
CA GLY A 241 -12.67 -10.51 -10.09
C GLY A 241 -11.62 -10.91 -9.02
N ALA A 242 -10.47 -10.27 -9.02
CA ALA A 242 -9.46 -10.47 -7.97
C ALA A 242 -9.97 -9.97 -6.61
N SER A 243 -9.65 -10.71 -5.56
CA SER A 243 -9.95 -10.37 -4.17
C SER A 243 -9.16 -9.17 -3.64
N GLY A 244 -8.21 -8.64 -4.43
CA GLY A 244 -7.47 -7.44 -4.06
C GLY A 244 -6.27 -7.70 -3.16
N ASN A 245 -6.16 -6.95 -2.08
CA ASN A 245 -5.00 -6.89 -1.22
C ASN A 245 -4.91 -8.06 -0.22
N THR A 246 -3.75 -8.26 0.36
CA THR A 246 -3.57 -9.08 1.56
C THR A 246 -4.34 -8.44 2.73
N ALA A 247 -5.14 -9.24 3.45
CA ALA A 247 -5.93 -8.75 4.58
C ALA A 247 -5.06 -8.46 5.81
N THR A 248 -5.21 -7.28 6.41
CA THR A 248 -4.41 -6.84 7.55
C THR A 248 -4.60 -7.77 8.76
N GLU A 249 -5.81 -8.17 9.08
CA GLU A 249 -6.08 -9.06 10.19
C GLU A 249 -5.53 -10.49 9.98
N ASP A 250 -5.52 -11.00 8.75
CA ASP A 250 -4.93 -12.29 8.43
C ASP A 250 -3.39 -12.24 8.55
N LEU A 251 -2.81 -11.14 8.08
CA LEU A 251 -1.38 -10.87 8.18
C LEU A 251 -0.93 -10.74 9.65
N VAL A 252 -1.61 -9.92 10.44
CA VAL A 252 -1.30 -9.73 11.88
C VAL A 252 -1.43 -11.05 12.63
N TYR A 253 -2.49 -11.83 12.39
CA TYR A 253 -2.65 -13.16 12.98
C TYR A 253 -1.47 -14.07 12.67
N MET A 254 -1.07 -14.16 11.39
CA MET A 254 0.07 -14.98 10.97
C MET A 254 1.36 -14.53 11.67
N LEU A 255 1.66 -13.25 11.65
CA LEU A 255 2.89 -12.69 12.22
C LEU A 255 3.00 -12.94 13.72
N GLU A 256 1.92 -12.68 14.49
CA GLU A 256 1.89 -12.94 15.93
C GLU A 256 2.07 -14.43 16.26
N ARG A 257 1.42 -15.34 15.49
CA ARG A 257 1.58 -16.78 15.65
C ARG A 257 3.00 -17.26 15.35
N MET A 258 3.73 -16.53 14.51
CA MET A 258 5.15 -16.81 14.20
C MET A 258 6.12 -16.13 15.18
N GLY A 259 5.63 -15.33 16.13
CA GLY A 259 6.45 -14.69 17.16
C GLY A 259 7.05 -13.34 16.72
N TYR A 260 6.49 -12.70 15.69
CA TYR A 260 6.81 -11.32 15.36
C TYR A 260 6.01 -10.36 16.24
N ASP A 261 6.53 -9.15 16.43
CA ASP A 261 5.86 -8.06 17.14
C ASP A 261 5.33 -7.04 16.12
N THR A 262 4.01 -6.92 16.01
CA THR A 262 3.35 -5.93 15.16
C THR A 262 2.95 -4.67 15.91
N GLY A 263 2.87 -4.74 17.24
CA GLY A 263 2.33 -3.67 18.09
C GLY A 263 0.81 -3.46 17.95
N ILE A 264 0.09 -4.35 17.23
CA ILE A 264 -1.32 -4.19 16.88
C ILE A 264 -2.17 -5.07 17.81
N ASN A 265 -3.27 -4.52 18.30
CA ASN A 265 -4.27 -5.30 19.03
C ASN A 265 -5.13 -6.09 18.04
N PHE A 266 -4.80 -7.36 17.85
CA PHE A 266 -5.49 -8.26 16.91
C PHE A 266 -7.00 -8.34 17.14
N GLN A 267 -7.47 -8.41 18.39
CA GLN A 267 -8.91 -8.55 18.67
C GLN A 267 -9.69 -7.29 18.31
N ALA A 268 -9.12 -6.11 18.59
CA ALA A 268 -9.70 -4.84 18.19
C ALA A 268 -9.73 -4.70 16.66
N LEU A 269 -8.62 -5.06 15.97
CA LEU A 269 -8.51 -5.05 14.51
C LEU A 269 -9.55 -5.98 13.88
N LEU A 270 -9.68 -7.22 14.37
CA LEU A 270 -10.65 -8.19 13.86
C LEU A 270 -12.09 -7.71 14.03
N SER A 271 -12.39 -7.05 15.18
CA SER A 271 -13.71 -6.46 15.39
C SER A 271 -14.00 -5.34 14.40
N LEU A 272 -13.01 -4.47 14.15
CA LEU A 272 -13.11 -3.39 13.17
C LEU A 272 -13.28 -3.92 11.74
N SER A 273 -12.55 -4.97 11.36
CA SER A 273 -12.67 -5.64 10.07
C SER A 273 -14.07 -6.22 9.84
N LYS A 274 -14.62 -6.92 10.84
CA LYS A 274 -16.00 -7.43 10.80
C LYS A 274 -17.02 -6.30 10.66
N GLN A 275 -16.83 -5.20 11.37
CA GLN A 275 -17.69 -4.03 11.27
C GLN A 275 -17.61 -3.40 9.88
N GLN A 276 -16.40 -3.22 9.32
CA GLN A 276 -16.25 -2.71 7.96
C GLN A 276 -16.99 -3.58 6.95
N LYS A 277 -16.83 -4.90 7.03
CA LYS A 277 -17.54 -5.83 6.14
C LYS A 277 -19.06 -5.75 6.25
N ALA A 278 -19.60 -5.46 7.42
CA ALA A 278 -21.04 -5.31 7.64
C ALA A 278 -21.59 -3.97 7.13
N GLU A 279 -20.77 -2.93 7.08
CA GLU A 279 -21.21 -1.56 6.74
C GLU A 279 -20.81 -1.12 5.32
N ILE A 280 -19.82 -1.76 4.71
CA ILE A 280 -19.26 -1.36 3.41
C ILE A 280 -19.31 -2.55 2.46
N ASP A 281 -20.05 -2.39 1.35
CA ASP A 281 -20.06 -3.39 0.28
C ASP A 281 -18.73 -3.41 -0.45
N GLY A 282 -18.16 -4.60 -0.65
CA GLY A 282 -16.89 -4.75 -1.35
C GLY A 282 -16.47 -6.21 -1.50
N VAL A 283 -15.37 -6.41 -2.20
CA VAL A 283 -14.73 -7.74 -2.31
C VAL A 283 -13.65 -7.84 -1.23
N TYR A 284 -13.80 -8.81 -0.35
CA TYR A 284 -12.95 -9.03 0.81
C TYR A 284 -12.19 -10.35 0.66
N SER A 285 -10.87 -10.35 0.81
CA SER A 285 -10.04 -11.55 0.83
C SER A 285 -9.87 -12.14 2.24
N GLY A 286 -10.13 -11.34 3.29
CA GLY A 286 -9.88 -11.72 4.68
C GLY A 286 -10.59 -12.99 5.13
N HIS A 287 -9.83 -13.89 5.77
CA HIS A 287 -10.33 -15.17 6.30
C HIS A 287 -10.76 -15.04 7.75
N GLN A 288 -9.97 -14.35 8.61
CA GLN A 288 -10.23 -14.21 10.04
C GLN A 288 -11.60 -13.57 10.33
N MET A 289 -12.03 -12.63 9.51
CA MET A 289 -13.32 -11.97 9.67
C MET A 289 -14.53 -12.92 9.49
N ASN A 290 -14.33 -14.08 8.83
CA ASN A 290 -15.37 -15.07 8.61
C ASN A 290 -15.50 -16.08 9.77
N ILE A 291 -14.56 -16.09 10.71
CA ILE A 291 -14.56 -17.02 11.83
C ILE A 291 -15.56 -16.49 12.87
N ALA A 292 -16.48 -17.38 13.31
CA ALA A 292 -17.41 -17.07 14.40
C ALA A 292 -16.66 -16.79 15.71
N ALA A 293 -17.24 -15.97 16.60
CA ALA A 293 -16.63 -15.69 17.90
C ALA A 293 -16.36 -17.00 18.67
N ALA A 294 -15.20 -17.08 19.33
CA ALA A 294 -14.80 -18.24 20.11
C ALA A 294 -15.85 -18.57 21.19
N GLY A 295 -16.54 -19.62 21.00
CA GLY A 295 -17.66 -20.20 21.76
C GLY A 295 -18.27 -21.34 20.96
N SER A 296 -17.95 -21.43 19.67
CA SER A 296 -18.48 -22.41 18.72
C SER A 296 -17.42 -23.36 18.11
N CYS A 297 -16.14 -23.19 18.42
CA CYS A 297 -15.09 -24.15 18.04
C CYS A 297 -14.01 -24.21 19.11
N CYS A 298 -13.95 -25.35 19.77
CA CYS A 298 -12.77 -25.79 20.52
C CYS A 298 -11.68 -26.22 19.57
#